data_59bc572f47e9e524708fa1e560f9c49a
#
_entry.id   59bc572f47e9e524708fa1e560f9c49a
#
_cell.length_a   1.000
_cell.length_b   1.000
_cell.length_c   1.000
_cell.angle_alpha   90.00
_cell.angle_beta   90.00
_cell.angle_gamma   90.00
#
_symmetry.space_group_name_H-M   'P 1'
#
loop_
_entity.id
_entity.type
_entity.pdbx_description
1 polymer ?
#
loop_
_entity_poly.entity_id
_entity_poly.type
_entity_poly.pdbx_seq_one_letter_code
_entity_poly.pdbx_strand_id
1 'polypeptide(L)'
;KKTYYIPGCATVSEILKARSIGCELIKIFPINLLGGKKFIKTLKGPLPWLKAIPAGGIEANPEIVKDWLNIGAKAVTIGSSLYNKDFSNKNTLLEIEKTLISLMQKR
;
A
#
# COMPACT_ATOMS: atom_id res chain seq x y z
N LYS A 1 11.82 -16.24 18.60
CA LYS A 1 11.98 -15.65 17.28
C LYS A 1 10.87 -14.66 17.01
N LYS A 2 11.23 -13.43 16.77
CA LYS A 2 10.24 -12.36 16.53
C LYS A 2 9.82 -12.32 15.09
N THR A 3 8.53 -12.18 14.87
CA THR A 3 7.96 -11.98 13.56
C THR A 3 7.11 -10.71 13.58
N TYR A 4 7.30 -9.84 12.60
CA TYR A 4 6.49 -8.65 12.49
C TYR A 4 5.13 -9.00 11.92
N TYR A 5 4.11 -8.43 12.51
CA TYR A 5 2.75 -8.61 12.05
C TYR A 5 2.19 -7.26 11.57
N ILE A 6 1.69 -7.24 10.34
CA ILE A 6 1.08 -6.05 9.76
C ILE A 6 -0.39 -6.37 9.50
N PRO A 7 -1.29 -5.92 10.39
CA PRO A 7 -2.72 -6.20 10.21
C PRO A 7 -3.33 -5.39 9.07
N GLY A 8 -4.35 -5.96 8.44
CA GLY A 8 -5.18 -5.26 7.47
C GLY A 8 -6.41 -4.70 8.15
N CYS A 9 -6.65 -3.42 7.98
CA CYS A 9 -7.77 -2.72 8.59
C CYS A 9 -8.52 -1.87 7.56
N ALA A 10 -9.81 -1.71 7.77
CA ALA A 10 -10.65 -0.88 6.91
C ALA A 10 -11.35 0.23 7.70
N THR A 11 -11.29 0.20 9.02
CA THR A 11 -11.98 1.16 9.88
C THR A 11 -11.06 1.71 10.96
N VAL A 12 -11.44 2.87 11.49
CA VAL A 12 -10.70 3.48 12.59
C VAL A 12 -10.69 2.58 13.82
N SER A 13 -11.80 1.92 14.10
CA SER A 13 -11.88 1.00 15.25
C SER A 13 -10.88 -0.14 15.14
N GLU A 14 -10.75 -0.71 13.95
CA GLU A 14 -9.76 -1.77 13.73
C GLU A 14 -8.33 -1.26 13.88
N ILE A 15 -8.08 -0.06 13.36
CA ILE A 15 -6.75 0.57 13.47
C ILE A 15 -6.37 0.80 14.93
N LEU A 16 -7.31 1.33 15.72
CA LEU A 16 -7.06 1.58 17.14
C LEU A 16 -6.83 0.28 17.90
N LYS A 17 -7.56 -0.77 17.56
CA LYS A 17 -7.35 -2.09 18.19
C LYS A 17 -5.98 -2.64 17.82
N ALA A 18 -5.57 -2.51 16.56
CA ALA A 18 -4.25 -2.96 16.13
C ALA A 18 -3.15 -2.22 16.90
N ARG A 19 -3.30 -0.91 17.07
CA ARG A 19 -2.34 -0.14 17.84
C ARG A 19 -2.28 -0.59 19.30
N SER A 20 -3.43 -0.91 19.90
CA SER A 20 -3.48 -1.32 21.29
C SER A 20 -2.69 -2.59 21.57
N ILE A 21 -2.47 -3.43 20.55
CA ILE A 21 -1.66 -4.64 20.69
C ILE A 21 -0.23 -4.45 20.15
N GLY A 22 0.16 -3.21 19.89
CA GLY A 22 1.54 -2.87 19.53
C GLY A 22 1.85 -2.73 18.04
N CYS A 23 0.85 -2.74 17.18
CA CYS A 23 1.08 -2.59 15.74
C CYS A 23 1.09 -1.11 15.35
N GLU A 24 2.16 -0.68 14.69
CA GLU A 24 2.25 0.69 14.17
C GLU A 24 2.10 0.73 12.65
N LEU A 25 2.66 -0.27 11.95
CA LEU A 25 2.48 -0.40 10.51
C LEU A 25 1.18 -1.13 10.26
N ILE A 26 0.28 -0.48 9.54
CA ILE A 26 -1.06 -1.01 9.32
C ILE A 26 -1.41 -0.92 7.84
N LYS A 27 -1.81 -2.05 7.29
CA LYS A 27 -2.28 -2.13 5.91
C LYS A 27 -3.73 -1.63 5.87
N ILE A 28 -4.02 -0.69 5.00
CA ILE A 28 -5.37 -0.16 4.82
C ILE A 28 -5.94 -0.73 3.51
N PHE A 29 -6.91 -1.58 3.65
CA PHE A 29 -7.46 -2.34 2.52
C PHE A 29 -8.96 -2.52 2.65
N PRO A 30 -9.73 -2.45 1.55
CA PRO A 30 -9.33 -2.09 0.19
C PRO A 30 -9.37 -0.57 -0.01
N ILE A 31 -8.22 0.02 -0.22
CA ILE A 31 -8.09 1.49 -0.21
C ILE A 31 -8.89 2.18 -1.32
N ASN A 32 -9.00 1.56 -2.49
CA ASN A 32 -9.75 2.13 -3.59
C ASN A 32 -11.24 2.25 -3.29
N LEU A 33 -11.78 1.34 -2.46
CA LEU A 33 -13.20 1.38 -2.07
C LEU A 33 -13.44 2.24 -0.84
N LEU A 34 -12.41 2.53 -0.07
CA LEU A 34 -12.51 3.31 1.16
C LEU A 34 -12.38 4.82 0.93
N GLY A 35 -12.05 5.24 -0.29
CA GLY A 35 -11.91 6.65 -0.62
C GLY A 35 -10.54 7.06 -1.15
N GLY A 36 -9.63 6.12 -1.34
CA GLY A 36 -8.33 6.40 -1.91
C GLY A 36 -7.45 7.29 -1.03
N LYS A 37 -6.71 8.19 -1.67
CA LYS A 37 -5.77 9.09 -0.98
C LYS A 37 -6.46 9.97 0.05
N LYS A 38 -7.70 10.37 -0.22
CA LYS A 38 -8.46 11.21 0.70
C LYS A 38 -8.66 10.51 2.04
N PHE A 39 -8.89 9.20 2.02
CA PHE A 39 -9.07 8.42 3.24
C PHE A 39 -7.80 8.46 4.10
N ILE A 40 -6.65 8.24 3.49
CA ILE A 40 -5.37 8.29 4.21
C ILE A 40 -5.12 9.70 4.78
N LYS A 41 -5.35 10.73 3.98
CA LYS A 41 -5.16 12.11 4.45
C LYS A 41 -6.07 12.42 5.64
N THR A 42 -7.31 11.95 5.58
CA THR A 42 -8.29 12.19 6.66
C THR A 42 -7.87 11.46 7.93
N LEU A 43 -7.38 10.23 7.83
CA LEU A 43 -6.93 9.46 8.99
C LEU A 43 -5.77 10.13 9.72
N LYS A 44 -4.92 10.85 9.01
CA LYS A 44 -3.74 11.46 9.60
C LYS A 44 -4.05 12.56 10.60
N GLY A 45 -5.23 13.18 10.52
CA GLY A 45 -5.66 14.14 11.50
C GLY A 45 -5.78 13.54 12.89
N PRO A 46 -6.73 12.64 13.11
CA PRO A 46 -6.91 12.02 14.44
C PRO A 46 -5.84 10.97 14.77
N LEU A 47 -5.14 10.41 13.76
CA LEU A 47 -4.19 9.33 13.95
C LEU A 47 -2.81 9.73 13.37
N PRO A 48 -2.16 10.76 13.91
CA PRO A 48 -0.89 11.25 13.33
C PRO A 48 0.25 10.23 13.41
N TRP A 49 0.17 9.27 14.31
CA TRP A 49 1.15 8.20 14.49
C TRP A 49 1.03 7.09 13.45
N LEU A 50 -0.07 7.05 12.71
CA LEU A 50 -0.35 5.94 11.78
C LEU A 50 0.68 5.86 10.67
N LYS A 51 1.28 4.68 10.51
CA LYS A 51 2.15 4.34 9.40
C LYS A 51 1.35 3.45 8.45
N ALA A 52 0.68 4.08 7.50
CA ALA A 52 -0.28 3.40 6.63
C ALA A 52 0.40 2.78 5.42
N ILE A 53 -0.04 1.57 5.08
CA ILE A 53 0.36 0.87 3.85
C ILE A 53 -0.92 0.64 3.05
N PRO A 54 -1.27 1.56 2.15
CA PRO A 54 -2.48 1.38 1.34
C PRO A 54 -2.35 0.19 0.39
N ALA A 55 -3.45 -0.53 0.24
CA ALA A 55 -3.54 -1.69 -0.62
C ALA A 55 -4.92 -1.75 -1.26
N GLY A 56 -4.97 -2.15 -2.52
CA GLY A 56 -6.21 -2.30 -3.26
C GLY A 56 -6.33 -1.31 -4.40
N GLY A 57 -6.18 -1.78 -5.63
CA GLY A 57 -6.34 -0.97 -6.83
C GLY A 57 -5.22 0.01 -7.12
N ILE A 58 -4.06 -0.14 -6.49
CA ILE A 58 -2.91 0.74 -6.74
C ILE A 58 -2.15 0.20 -7.96
N GLU A 59 -2.02 1.04 -8.97
CA GLU A 59 -1.33 0.66 -10.19
C GLU A 59 0.18 0.65 -10.03
N ALA A 60 0.83 -0.27 -10.75
CA ALA A 60 2.29 -0.41 -10.78
C ALA A 60 2.88 0.69 -11.67
N ASN A 61 2.78 1.92 -11.24
CA ASN A 61 3.22 3.11 -11.96
C ASN A 61 4.04 3.99 -11.02
N PRO A 62 5.29 4.34 -11.37
CA PRO A 62 6.16 5.10 -10.47
C PRO A 62 5.56 6.44 -10.00
N GLU A 63 4.87 7.15 -10.88
CA GLU A 63 4.28 8.44 -10.51
C GLU A 63 3.13 8.26 -9.52
N ILE A 64 2.31 7.23 -9.72
CA ILE A 64 1.21 6.92 -8.81
C ILE A 64 1.75 6.52 -7.44
N VAL A 65 2.77 5.68 -7.41
CA VAL A 65 3.42 5.27 -6.16
C VAL A 65 3.99 6.49 -5.43
N LYS A 66 4.66 7.36 -6.18
CA LYS A 66 5.23 8.58 -5.62
C LYS A 66 4.16 9.46 -4.98
N ASP A 67 3.00 9.58 -5.63
CA ASP A 67 1.90 10.37 -5.08
C ASP A 67 1.43 9.81 -3.73
N TRP A 68 1.33 8.50 -3.61
CA TRP A 68 0.96 7.87 -2.34
C TRP A 68 1.98 8.15 -1.25
N LEU A 69 3.27 8.04 -1.58
CA LEU A 69 4.34 8.32 -0.61
C LEU A 69 4.33 9.78 -0.20
N ASN A 70 4.05 10.68 -1.14
CA ASN A 70 4.02 12.12 -0.87
C ASN A 70 2.89 12.52 0.10
N ILE A 71 1.78 11.81 0.09
CA ILE A 71 0.69 12.10 1.05
C ILE A 71 0.90 11.42 2.39
N GLY A 72 2.02 10.73 2.57
CA GLY A 72 2.39 10.18 3.84
C GLY A 72 2.20 8.67 4.01
N ALA A 73 1.92 7.94 2.92
CA ALA A 73 1.94 6.48 3.00
C ALA A 73 3.36 6.01 3.30
N LYS A 74 3.50 5.04 4.16
CA LYS A 74 4.82 4.50 4.53
C LYS A 74 5.38 3.61 3.43
N ALA A 75 4.48 2.89 2.75
CA ALA A 75 4.78 2.02 1.62
C ALA A 75 3.47 1.83 0.87
N VAL A 76 3.50 1.13 -0.24
CA VAL A 76 2.28 0.76 -0.97
C VAL A 76 2.31 -0.73 -1.29
N THR A 77 1.12 -1.30 -1.47
CA THR A 77 0.99 -2.69 -1.89
C THR A 77 0.45 -2.71 -3.31
N ILE A 78 1.16 -3.38 -4.19
CA ILE A 78 0.78 -3.52 -5.58
C ILE A 78 0.57 -5.01 -5.86
N GLY A 79 -0.60 -5.33 -6.38
CA GLY A 79 -0.95 -6.73 -6.64
C GLY A 79 -1.49 -6.92 -8.05
N SER A 80 -2.81 -6.86 -8.19
CA SER A 80 -3.48 -7.23 -9.43
C SER A 80 -3.01 -6.43 -10.66
N SER A 81 -2.65 -5.17 -10.50
CA SER A 81 -2.18 -4.37 -11.64
C SER A 81 -0.85 -4.90 -12.20
N LEU A 82 -0.06 -5.55 -11.36
CA LEU A 82 1.20 -6.16 -11.76
C LEU A 82 0.99 -7.57 -12.30
N TYR A 83 0.07 -8.32 -11.70
CA TYR A 83 -0.14 -9.73 -11.98
C TYR A 83 -1.34 -9.99 -12.91
N ASN A 84 -1.99 -8.98 -13.38
CA ASN A 84 -3.12 -9.10 -14.30
C ASN A 84 -2.62 -9.24 -15.75
N LYS A 85 -1.80 -10.26 -15.98
CA LYS A 85 -1.15 -10.49 -17.27
C LYS A 85 -0.93 -11.98 -17.47
N ASP A 86 -0.65 -12.37 -18.71
CA ASP A 86 -0.34 -13.74 -19.05
C ASP A 86 1.11 -14.07 -18.71
N PHE A 87 1.32 -14.80 -17.62
CA PHE A 87 2.65 -15.17 -17.16
C PHE A 87 3.34 -16.23 -18.00
N SER A 88 2.60 -16.86 -18.93
CA SER A 88 3.21 -17.80 -19.86
C SER A 88 4.04 -17.09 -20.93
N ASN A 89 3.82 -15.79 -21.09
CA ASN A 89 4.53 -14.98 -22.07
C ASN A 89 5.83 -14.41 -21.46
N LYS A 90 6.95 -14.74 -22.07
CA LYS A 90 8.26 -14.28 -21.61
C LYS A 90 8.37 -12.75 -21.58
N ASN A 91 7.74 -12.06 -22.56
CA ASN A 91 7.76 -10.61 -22.59
C ASN A 91 7.02 -10.00 -21.40
N THR A 92 5.97 -10.65 -20.93
CA THR A 92 5.23 -10.20 -19.75
C THR A 92 6.13 -10.19 -18.51
N LEU A 93 6.93 -11.25 -18.34
CA LEU A 93 7.86 -11.33 -17.21
C LEU A 93 8.91 -10.23 -17.28
N LEU A 94 9.42 -9.93 -18.47
CA LEU A 94 10.39 -8.84 -18.66
C LEU A 94 9.77 -7.48 -18.36
N GLU A 95 8.52 -7.27 -18.74
CA GLU A 95 7.82 -6.03 -18.44
C GLU A 95 7.62 -5.84 -16.95
N ILE A 96 7.26 -6.91 -16.23
CA ILE A 96 7.10 -6.87 -14.78
C ILE A 96 8.43 -6.52 -14.12
N GLU A 97 9.51 -7.14 -14.55
CA GLU A 97 10.84 -6.85 -14.03
C GLU A 97 11.21 -5.38 -14.24
N LYS A 98 11.00 -4.84 -15.43
CA LYS A 98 11.27 -3.43 -15.72
C LYS A 98 10.44 -2.50 -14.85
N THR A 99 9.17 -2.85 -14.65
CA THR A 99 8.27 -2.06 -13.81
C THR A 99 8.78 -2.03 -12.37
N LEU A 100 9.15 -3.18 -11.83
CA LEU A 100 9.66 -3.27 -10.46
C LEU A 100 10.93 -2.45 -10.28
N ILE A 101 11.86 -2.55 -11.23
CA ILE A 101 13.10 -1.77 -11.18
C ILE A 101 12.78 -0.28 -11.21
N SER A 102 11.87 0.15 -12.08
CA SER A 102 11.45 1.54 -12.19
C SER A 102 10.87 2.06 -10.88
N LEU A 103 10.01 1.28 -10.23
CA LEU A 103 9.42 1.65 -8.95
C LEU A 103 10.48 1.82 -7.86
N MET A 104 11.48 0.96 -7.85
CA MET A 104 12.55 1.03 -6.87
C MET A 104 13.47 2.24 -7.07
N GLN A 105 13.69 2.64 -8.31
CA GLN A 105 14.57 3.76 -8.64
C GLN A 105 13.92 5.13 -8.41
N LYS A 106 12.61 5.20 -8.39
CA LYS A 106 11.86 6.46 -8.30
C LYS A 106 11.54 6.89 -6.86
N ARG A 107 12.13 6.23 -5.91
CA ARG A 107 11.88 6.52 -4.50
C ARG A 107 12.51 7.87 -4.05
#